data_005b1b6521f79645cc3804eab2b6786a
#
_entry.id   005b1b6521f79645cc3804eab2b6786a
#
_cell.length_a   1.000
_cell.length_b   1.000
_cell.length_c   1.000
_cell.angle_alpha   90.00
_cell.angle_beta   90.00
_cell.angle_gamma   90.00
#
_symmetry.space_group_name_H-M   'P 1'
#
loop_
_entity.id
_entity.type
_entity.pdbx_description
1 polymer ?
#
loop_
_entity_poly.entity_id
_entity_poly.type
_entity_poly.pdbx_seq_one_letter_code
_entity_poly.pdbx_strand_id
1 'polypeptide(L)'
;MSLQKRVWWFVAVGLLVAELAVGRGQAAELQRVELTVDGVAREALVYAPATAQTTNTPVVFIFHGHGGNMRQAARSFAIEKQWPEAICVYMQGLPTVGQLTDPEGKLPGWQGRVGLQGDRDLKFFDAMLARLKNDYKVDEKRIYSTGHSNGGGFTYLLWAERGDVFAAVAPSAAVYVNVQKLKPKPAMHLAGEKDALVKYEWQKKMMEAVRRLDGCAAEGKPWGENATIYESKTGTPVVTFIHPGAHEFKAAAPALIVKFFKENPGKGK
;
A
#
# COMPACT_ATOMS: atom_id res chain seq x y z
N MET A 1 -61.09 -54.24 -48.70
CA MET A 1 -60.53 -52.95 -49.04
C MET A 1 -60.01 -52.28 -47.74
N SER A 2 -58.71 -52.36 -47.51
CA SER A 2 -58.07 -51.89 -46.29
C SER A 2 -57.26 -50.68 -46.61
N LEU A 3 -57.54 -49.47 -46.00
CA LEU A 3 -56.77 -48.28 -46.10
C LEU A 3 -55.66 -48.27 -45.04
N GLN A 4 -54.41 -48.41 -45.47
CA GLN A 4 -53.27 -48.23 -44.59
C GLN A 4 -53.00 -46.74 -44.41
N LYS A 5 -53.09 -46.21 -43.16
CA LYS A 5 -52.68 -44.91 -42.77
C LYS A 5 -51.17 -44.90 -42.53
N ARG A 6 -50.41 -44.15 -43.31
CA ARG A 6 -48.98 -43.86 -43.08
C ARG A 6 -48.85 -42.76 -42.03
N VAL A 7 -48.20 -43.09 -40.91
CA VAL A 7 -47.83 -42.13 -39.86
C VAL A 7 -46.43 -41.64 -40.18
N TRP A 8 -46.24 -40.30 -40.35
CA TRP A 8 -44.97 -39.66 -40.52
C TRP A 8 -44.46 -39.18 -39.15
N TRP A 9 -43.29 -39.70 -38.73
CA TRP A 9 -42.58 -39.20 -37.56
C TRP A 9 -41.68 -38.05 -37.98
N PHE A 10 -41.95 -36.85 -37.50
CA PHE A 10 -41.01 -35.72 -37.59
C PHE A 10 -40.05 -35.82 -36.39
N VAL A 11 -38.79 -36.09 -36.67
CA VAL A 11 -37.71 -35.98 -35.69
C VAL A 11 -37.28 -34.50 -35.67
N ALA A 12 -37.66 -33.81 -34.62
CA ALA A 12 -37.16 -32.45 -34.36
C ALA A 12 -35.75 -32.56 -33.76
N VAL A 13 -34.73 -32.23 -34.55
CA VAL A 13 -33.35 -32.05 -34.05
C VAL A 13 -33.28 -30.68 -33.38
N GLY A 14 -33.36 -30.66 -32.04
CA GLY A 14 -33.11 -29.46 -31.26
C GLY A 14 -31.63 -29.16 -31.26
N LEU A 15 -31.22 -28.07 -31.94
CA LEU A 15 -29.90 -27.48 -31.78
C LEU A 15 -29.83 -26.83 -30.39
N LEU A 16 -29.10 -27.42 -29.44
CA LEU A 16 -28.69 -26.79 -28.21
C LEU A 16 -27.57 -25.79 -28.54
N VAL A 17 -27.92 -24.53 -28.65
CA VAL A 17 -26.93 -23.45 -28.66
C VAL A 17 -26.46 -23.26 -27.20
N ALA A 18 -25.31 -23.79 -26.89
CA ALA A 18 -24.64 -23.46 -25.62
C ALA A 18 -24.17 -21.99 -25.69
N GLU A 19 -24.92 -21.08 -25.10
CA GLU A 19 -24.43 -19.73 -24.83
C GLU A 19 -23.25 -19.84 -23.87
N LEU A 20 -22.06 -19.67 -24.41
CA LEU A 20 -20.87 -19.36 -23.61
C LEU A 20 -21.13 -18.00 -22.95
N ALA A 21 -21.58 -18.04 -21.70
CA ALA A 21 -21.59 -16.87 -20.84
C ALA A 21 -20.12 -16.43 -20.67
N VAL A 22 -19.70 -15.48 -21.50
CA VAL A 22 -18.49 -14.71 -21.25
C VAL A 22 -18.74 -13.99 -19.93
N GLY A 23 -18.23 -14.56 -18.84
CA GLY A 23 -18.27 -13.95 -17.53
C GLY A 23 -17.69 -12.53 -17.66
N ARG A 24 -18.55 -11.52 -17.61
CA ARG A 24 -18.12 -10.15 -17.35
C ARG A 24 -17.33 -10.20 -16.07
N GLY A 25 -16.01 -10.03 -16.16
CA GLY A 25 -15.14 -9.98 -15.00
C GLY A 25 -15.73 -8.97 -14.01
N GLN A 26 -16.22 -9.50 -12.88
CA GLN A 26 -16.72 -8.68 -11.80
C GLN A 26 -15.57 -7.77 -11.40
N ALA A 27 -15.78 -6.45 -11.41
CA ALA A 27 -14.76 -5.51 -10.98
C ALA A 27 -14.30 -5.94 -9.58
N ALA A 28 -12.99 -6.08 -9.40
CA ALA A 28 -12.45 -6.51 -8.12
C ALA A 28 -12.83 -5.49 -7.04
N GLU A 29 -13.55 -5.93 -6.01
CA GLU A 29 -14.00 -5.11 -4.90
C GLU A 29 -13.07 -5.27 -3.70
N LEU A 30 -13.05 -4.26 -2.83
CA LEU A 30 -12.34 -4.34 -1.55
C LEU A 30 -13.00 -5.40 -0.66
N GLN A 31 -12.24 -6.44 -0.33
CA GLN A 31 -12.68 -7.53 0.54
C GLN A 31 -12.09 -7.36 1.93
N ARG A 32 -12.89 -7.62 2.97
CA ARG A 32 -12.39 -7.67 4.35
C ARG A 32 -11.70 -9.01 4.58
N VAL A 33 -10.44 -8.95 5.01
CA VAL A 33 -9.63 -10.10 5.41
C VAL A 33 -9.38 -10.02 6.91
N GLU A 34 -9.66 -11.10 7.61
CA GLU A 34 -9.42 -11.25 9.05
C GLU A 34 -8.33 -12.29 9.30
N LEU A 35 -7.46 -12.00 10.26
CA LEU A 35 -6.39 -12.88 10.73
C LEU A 35 -6.39 -12.87 12.26
N THR A 36 -5.95 -13.97 12.85
CA THR A 36 -5.59 -14.00 14.27
C THR A 36 -4.07 -14.05 14.39
N VAL A 37 -3.49 -13.05 15.05
CA VAL A 37 -2.05 -12.92 15.23
C VAL A 37 -1.74 -12.88 16.73
N ASP A 38 -1.04 -13.87 17.25
CA ASP A 38 -0.77 -14.04 18.69
C ASP A 38 -2.06 -13.96 19.54
N GLY A 39 -3.14 -14.59 19.09
CA GLY A 39 -4.44 -14.57 19.77
C GLY A 39 -5.24 -13.27 19.62
N VAL A 40 -4.74 -12.27 18.89
CA VAL A 40 -5.40 -10.98 18.66
C VAL A 40 -6.02 -10.95 17.26
N ALA A 41 -7.32 -10.62 17.18
CA ALA A 41 -8.00 -10.41 15.91
C ALA A 41 -7.46 -9.17 15.20
N ARG A 42 -7.07 -9.31 13.94
CA ARG A 42 -6.58 -8.24 13.07
C ARG A 42 -7.33 -8.29 11.74
N GLU A 43 -7.48 -7.14 11.11
CA GLU A 43 -8.24 -7.04 9.87
C GLU A 43 -7.61 -6.05 8.87
N ALA A 44 -7.91 -6.25 7.60
CA ALA A 44 -7.56 -5.34 6.51
C ALA A 44 -8.64 -5.35 5.44
N LEU A 45 -8.69 -4.29 4.62
CA LEU A 45 -9.37 -4.32 3.33
C LEU A 45 -8.34 -4.64 2.25
N VAL A 46 -8.62 -5.64 1.45
CA VAL A 46 -7.75 -6.10 0.36
C VAL A 46 -8.47 -5.96 -0.96
N TYR A 47 -7.86 -5.24 -1.89
CA TYR A 47 -8.18 -5.29 -3.30
C TYR A 47 -7.17 -6.23 -3.97
N ALA A 48 -7.63 -7.18 -4.74
CA ALA A 48 -6.78 -8.02 -5.56
C ALA A 48 -7.36 -8.12 -6.98
N PRO A 49 -6.58 -7.80 -8.03
CA PRO A 49 -7.06 -7.96 -9.39
C PRO A 49 -7.31 -9.43 -9.71
N ALA A 50 -8.25 -9.71 -10.62
CA ALA A 50 -8.60 -11.08 -11.01
C ALA A 50 -7.38 -11.90 -11.50
N THR A 51 -6.37 -11.23 -12.03
CA THR A 51 -5.12 -11.84 -12.51
C THR A 51 -4.13 -12.20 -11.39
N ALA A 52 -4.36 -11.77 -10.15
CA ALA A 52 -3.39 -11.90 -9.05
C ALA A 52 -3.04 -13.37 -8.71
N GLN A 53 -3.93 -14.32 -9.02
CA GLN A 53 -3.66 -15.75 -8.82
C GLN A 53 -2.77 -16.37 -9.92
N THR A 54 -2.72 -15.75 -11.09
CA THR A 54 -2.02 -16.31 -12.27
C THR A 54 -0.81 -15.51 -12.72
N THR A 55 -0.74 -14.23 -12.35
CA THR A 55 0.32 -13.30 -12.79
C THR A 55 1.08 -12.73 -11.59
N ASN A 56 2.40 -12.60 -11.71
CA ASN A 56 3.22 -11.92 -10.69
C ASN A 56 2.72 -10.50 -10.46
N THR A 57 2.15 -10.25 -9.30
CA THR A 57 1.35 -9.06 -8.99
C THR A 57 2.04 -8.19 -7.94
N PRO A 58 2.23 -6.88 -8.19
CA PRO A 58 2.76 -5.96 -7.18
C PRO A 58 1.81 -5.82 -5.99
N VAL A 59 2.38 -5.51 -4.82
CA VAL A 59 1.62 -5.32 -3.57
C VAL A 59 1.94 -3.95 -2.98
N VAL A 60 0.91 -3.22 -2.57
CA VAL A 60 1.05 -1.97 -1.82
C VAL A 60 0.37 -2.13 -0.47
N PHE A 61 1.13 -1.96 0.61
CA PHE A 61 0.61 -1.87 1.98
C PHE A 61 0.35 -0.43 2.35
N ILE A 62 -0.85 -0.12 2.86
CA ILE A 62 -1.32 1.22 3.16
C ILE A 62 -1.76 1.31 4.63
N PHE A 63 -1.23 2.32 5.35
CA PHE A 63 -1.45 2.51 6.78
C PHE A 63 -2.12 3.86 7.05
N HIS A 64 -3.29 3.83 7.73
CA HIS A 64 -4.02 5.03 8.12
C HIS A 64 -3.29 5.84 9.21
N GLY A 65 -3.65 7.11 9.35
CA GLY A 65 -3.19 7.96 10.44
C GLY A 65 -3.81 7.57 11.79
N HIS A 66 -3.27 8.12 12.89
CA HIS A 66 -3.80 7.88 14.24
C HIS A 66 -5.29 8.30 14.34
N GLY A 67 -6.09 7.48 14.98
CA GLY A 67 -7.56 7.67 15.07
C GLY A 67 -8.31 7.33 13.78
N GLY A 68 -7.60 6.96 12.71
CA GLY A 68 -8.18 6.54 11.44
C GLY A 68 -8.59 5.06 11.41
N ASN A 69 -8.95 4.59 10.23
CA ASN A 69 -9.29 3.19 9.98
C ASN A 69 -9.02 2.79 8.51
N MET A 70 -9.04 1.49 8.24
CA MET A 70 -8.80 0.93 6.91
C MET A 70 -9.74 1.47 5.82
N ARG A 71 -11.02 1.77 6.16
CA ARG A 71 -11.99 2.32 5.20
C ARG A 71 -11.69 3.78 4.83
N GLN A 72 -11.24 4.58 5.81
CA GLN A 72 -10.79 5.94 5.54
C GLN A 72 -9.52 5.93 4.68
N ALA A 73 -8.55 5.05 4.99
CA ALA A 73 -7.35 4.87 4.16
C ALA A 73 -7.72 4.45 2.73
N ALA A 74 -8.62 3.49 2.56
CA ALA A 74 -9.07 3.05 1.23
C ALA A 74 -9.70 4.20 0.43
N ARG A 75 -10.50 5.06 1.07
CA ARG A 75 -11.08 6.24 0.39
C ARG A 75 -10.05 7.31 0.06
N SER A 76 -9.09 7.57 0.97
CA SER A 76 -8.14 8.68 0.81
C SER A 76 -6.99 8.34 -0.12
N PHE A 77 -6.46 7.12 -0.03
CA PHE A 77 -5.36 6.66 -0.88
C PHE A 77 -5.87 6.11 -2.22
N ALA A 78 -6.94 5.32 -2.22
CA ALA A 78 -7.57 4.76 -3.42
C ALA A 78 -6.54 4.25 -4.46
N ILE A 79 -5.51 3.55 -3.99
CA ILE A 79 -4.36 3.12 -4.82
C ILE A 79 -4.83 2.20 -5.95
N GLU A 80 -5.82 1.35 -5.71
CA GLU A 80 -6.41 0.46 -6.72
C GLU A 80 -7.02 1.21 -7.91
N LYS A 81 -7.45 2.45 -7.72
CA LYS A 81 -7.96 3.30 -8.81
C LYS A 81 -6.84 3.86 -9.68
N GLN A 82 -5.62 4.02 -9.13
CA GLN A 82 -4.44 4.51 -9.84
C GLN A 82 -3.59 3.36 -10.37
N TRP A 83 -3.71 2.18 -9.75
CA TRP A 83 -2.95 0.98 -10.13
C TRP A 83 -3.81 -0.28 -9.99
N PRO A 84 -4.79 -0.48 -10.88
CA PRO A 84 -5.73 -1.61 -10.81
C PRO A 84 -5.07 -2.98 -10.96
N GLU A 85 -3.81 -3.05 -11.43
CA GLU A 85 -3.04 -4.28 -11.54
C GLU A 85 -2.32 -4.66 -10.24
N ALA A 86 -2.32 -3.81 -9.21
CA ALA A 86 -1.68 -4.10 -7.93
C ALA A 86 -2.66 -4.65 -6.89
N ILE A 87 -2.18 -5.53 -6.01
CA ILE A 87 -2.87 -5.85 -4.76
C ILE A 87 -2.68 -4.66 -3.82
N CYS A 88 -3.79 -4.12 -3.30
CA CYS A 88 -3.77 -3.01 -2.34
C CYS A 88 -4.30 -3.48 -0.99
N VAL A 89 -3.53 -3.26 0.07
CA VAL A 89 -3.82 -3.77 1.42
C VAL A 89 -3.94 -2.60 2.39
N TYR A 90 -5.17 -2.24 2.72
CA TYR A 90 -5.48 -1.20 3.70
C TYR A 90 -5.59 -1.81 5.09
N MET A 91 -4.51 -1.72 5.84
CA MET A 91 -4.38 -2.36 7.15
C MET A 91 -5.18 -1.62 8.22
N GLN A 92 -5.72 -2.35 9.21
CA GLN A 92 -6.42 -1.78 10.39
C GLN A 92 -5.51 -1.80 11.61
N GLY A 93 -5.24 -0.61 12.17
CA GLY A 93 -4.56 -0.45 13.45
C GLY A 93 -5.46 -0.76 14.64
N LEU A 94 -4.87 -1.01 15.80
CA LEU A 94 -5.54 -1.20 17.08
C LEU A 94 -5.34 0.03 17.99
N PRO A 95 -6.12 0.18 19.09
CA PRO A 95 -5.89 1.22 20.08
C PRO A 95 -4.42 1.28 20.50
N THR A 96 -3.80 2.44 20.32
CA THR A 96 -2.36 2.66 20.42
C THR A 96 -2.09 4.07 20.92
N VAL A 97 -1.15 4.23 21.84
CA VAL A 97 -0.74 5.57 22.31
C VAL A 97 -0.26 6.42 21.14
N GLY A 98 -0.90 7.55 20.93
CA GLY A 98 -0.53 8.58 19.99
C GLY A 98 0.13 9.75 20.72
N GLN A 99 1.47 9.84 20.71
CA GLN A 99 2.22 10.79 21.51
C GLN A 99 1.79 12.25 21.34
N LEU A 100 1.28 12.62 20.15
CA LEU A 100 0.89 14.00 19.84
C LEU A 100 -0.61 14.26 20.04
N THR A 101 -1.46 13.25 20.01
CA THR A 101 -2.92 13.44 19.90
C THR A 101 -3.75 12.57 20.83
N ASP A 102 -3.22 11.46 21.34
CA ASP A 102 -3.95 10.49 22.16
C ASP A 102 -3.03 9.78 23.14
N PRO A 103 -2.58 10.46 24.20
CA PRO A 103 -1.65 9.89 25.18
C PRO A 103 -2.23 8.70 25.95
N GLU A 104 -3.55 8.55 26.01
CA GLU A 104 -4.22 7.42 26.65
C GLU A 104 -4.34 6.17 25.75
N GLY A 105 -4.07 6.30 24.44
CA GLY A 105 -4.07 5.20 23.49
C GLY A 105 -5.44 4.58 23.22
N LYS A 106 -6.50 5.38 23.24
CA LYS A 106 -7.88 4.92 23.02
C LYS A 106 -8.22 4.72 21.55
N LEU A 107 -7.50 5.41 20.67
CA LEU A 107 -7.76 5.43 19.23
C LEU A 107 -6.86 4.48 18.45
N PRO A 108 -7.33 3.95 17.31
CA PRO A 108 -6.53 3.08 16.46
C PRO A 108 -5.28 3.77 15.93
N GLY A 109 -4.16 3.06 15.94
CA GLY A 109 -2.88 3.54 15.45
C GLY A 109 -1.89 2.38 15.30
N TRP A 110 -0.64 2.73 15.12
CA TRP A 110 0.47 1.82 14.85
C TRP A 110 1.59 2.04 15.87
N GLN A 111 2.28 0.97 16.26
CA GLN A 111 3.47 1.07 17.10
C GLN A 111 4.53 1.97 16.44
N GLY A 112 5.20 2.80 17.24
CA GLY A 112 6.22 3.73 16.76
C GLY A 112 7.66 3.18 16.81
N ARG A 113 7.90 2.07 17.49
CA ARG A 113 9.22 1.42 17.65
C ARG A 113 9.09 -0.05 17.99
N VAL A 114 10.16 -0.80 17.77
CA VAL A 114 10.29 -2.20 18.19
C VAL A 114 10.10 -2.35 19.70
N GLY A 115 9.50 -3.46 20.10
CA GLY A 115 9.23 -3.82 21.49
C GLY A 115 7.97 -3.20 22.08
N LEU A 116 7.37 -2.19 21.41
CA LEU A 116 6.07 -1.67 21.87
C LEU A 116 4.96 -2.68 21.56
N GLN A 117 4.08 -2.89 22.55
CA GLN A 117 2.89 -3.74 22.44
C GLN A 117 3.19 -5.16 21.92
N GLY A 118 4.38 -5.71 22.27
CA GLY A 118 4.79 -7.03 21.83
C GLY A 118 5.02 -7.19 20.34
N ASP A 119 5.30 -6.08 19.65
CA ASP A 119 5.49 -6.01 18.18
C ASP A 119 4.28 -6.49 17.37
N ARG A 120 3.08 -6.32 17.92
CA ARG A 120 1.82 -6.82 17.35
C ARG A 120 1.55 -6.30 15.93
N ASP A 121 2.01 -5.09 15.59
CA ASP A 121 1.76 -4.49 14.27
C ASP A 121 2.78 -4.97 13.24
N LEU A 122 4.05 -5.18 13.64
CA LEU A 122 5.06 -5.83 12.80
C LEU A 122 4.66 -7.28 12.50
N LYS A 123 4.21 -8.04 13.51
CA LYS A 123 3.72 -9.41 13.34
C LYS A 123 2.47 -9.48 12.47
N PHE A 124 1.58 -8.49 12.58
CA PHE A 124 0.41 -8.41 11.69
C PHE A 124 0.80 -8.16 10.24
N PHE A 125 1.77 -7.28 9.99
CA PHE A 125 2.33 -7.09 8.65
C PHE A 125 2.91 -8.40 8.11
N ASP A 126 3.73 -9.10 8.90
CA ASP A 126 4.35 -10.37 8.51
C ASP A 126 3.30 -11.44 8.18
N ALA A 127 2.27 -11.58 9.03
CA ALA A 127 1.18 -12.53 8.82
C ALA A 127 0.33 -12.20 7.58
N MET A 128 0.04 -10.91 7.35
CA MET A 128 -0.70 -10.48 6.16
C MET A 128 0.11 -10.74 4.89
N LEU A 129 1.41 -10.42 4.86
CA LEU A 129 2.27 -10.71 3.73
C LEU A 129 2.33 -12.22 3.43
N ALA A 130 2.45 -13.06 4.46
CA ALA A 130 2.44 -14.51 4.30
C ALA A 130 1.10 -15.00 3.72
N ARG A 131 -0.02 -14.45 4.19
CA ARG A 131 -1.36 -14.74 3.67
C ARG A 131 -1.49 -14.38 2.19
N LEU A 132 -1.01 -13.18 1.80
CA LEU A 132 -1.05 -12.76 0.40
C LEU A 132 -0.20 -13.66 -0.51
N LYS A 133 0.98 -14.08 -0.06
CA LYS A 133 1.85 -15.02 -0.81
C LYS A 133 1.23 -16.41 -0.95
N ASN A 134 0.39 -16.81 -0.01
CA ASN A 134 -0.36 -18.07 -0.10
C ASN A 134 -1.53 -17.98 -1.10
N ASP A 135 -2.24 -16.86 -1.09
CA ASP A 135 -3.47 -16.71 -1.86
C ASP A 135 -3.23 -16.22 -3.30
N TYR A 136 -2.09 -15.54 -3.56
CA TYR A 136 -1.81 -14.87 -4.83
C TYR A 136 -0.36 -15.07 -5.29
N LYS A 137 -0.12 -14.86 -6.57
CA LYS A 137 1.24 -14.76 -7.12
C LYS A 137 1.82 -13.37 -6.86
N VAL A 138 2.33 -13.15 -5.64
CA VAL A 138 2.98 -11.91 -5.26
C VAL A 138 4.31 -11.76 -6.00
N ASP A 139 4.52 -10.60 -6.62
CA ASP A 139 5.84 -10.21 -7.13
C ASP A 139 6.69 -9.66 -5.97
N GLU A 140 7.57 -10.48 -5.44
CA GLU A 140 8.42 -10.13 -4.29
C GLU A 140 9.41 -8.98 -4.59
N LYS A 141 9.61 -8.63 -5.87
CA LYS A 141 10.40 -7.47 -6.28
C LYS A 141 9.58 -6.18 -6.37
N ARG A 142 8.26 -6.25 -6.19
CA ARG A 142 7.35 -5.12 -6.30
C ARG A 142 6.40 -5.05 -5.10
N ILE A 143 6.98 -5.08 -3.90
CA ILE A 143 6.25 -4.86 -2.63
C ILE A 143 6.59 -3.47 -2.12
N TYR A 144 5.59 -2.70 -1.76
CA TYR A 144 5.69 -1.29 -1.41
C TYR A 144 4.93 -0.97 -0.13
N SER A 145 5.31 0.12 0.54
CA SER A 145 4.64 0.60 1.74
C SER A 145 4.40 2.10 1.68
N THR A 146 3.21 2.53 2.10
CA THR A 146 2.84 3.94 2.28
C THR A 146 1.91 4.10 3.47
N GLY A 147 1.86 5.31 4.01
CA GLY A 147 0.95 5.65 5.09
C GLY A 147 1.04 7.14 5.42
N HIS A 148 0.05 7.65 6.14
CA HIS A 148 -0.03 9.04 6.53
C HIS A 148 0.12 9.20 8.04
N SER A 149 0.82 10.24 8.51
CA SER A 149 0.98 10.57 9.93
C SER A 149 1.55 9.40 10.73
N ASN A 150 0.86 8.87 11.73
CA ASN A 150 1.26 7.67 12.47
C ASN A 150 1.49 6.47 11.53
N GLY A 151 0.66 6.29 10.48
CA GLY A 151 0.87 5.27 9.45
C GLY A 151 2.13 5.52 8.60
N GLY A 152 2.49 6.78 8.36
CA GLY A 152 3.77 7.17 7.76
C GLY A 152 4.96 6.84 8.66
N GLY A 153 4.81 7.04 9.98
CA GLY A 153 5.78 6.61 10.98
C GLY A 153 5.97 5.09 10.99
N PHE A 154 4.86 4.34 10.88
CA PHE A 154 4.91 2.89 10.77
C PHE A 154 5.53 2.41 9.44
N THR A 155 5.33 3.13 8.34
CA THR A 155 6.04 2.88 7.09
C THR A 155 7.56 3.01 7.25
N TYR A 156 8.04 4.01 8.00
CA TYR A 156 9.46 4.11 8.37
C TYR A 156 9.92 2.97 9.26
N LEU A 157 9.12 2.56 10.24
CA LEU A 157 9.44 1.43 11.11
C LEU A 157 9.57 0.13 10.31
N LEU A 158 8.65 -0.12 9.38
CA LEU A 158 8.73 -1.25 8.46
C LEU A 158 9.97 -1.17 7.57
N TRP A 159 10.33 0.00 7.09
CA TRP A 159 11.60 0.18 6.35
C TRP A 159 12.81 -0.20 7.21
N ALA A 160 12.83 0.19 8.48
CA ALA A 160 13.94 -0.14 9.38
C ALA A 160 14.02 -1.65 9.69
N GLU A 161 12.89 -2.31 9.94
CA GLU A 161 12.84 -3.65 10.51
C GLU A 161 12.52 -4.76 9.48
N ARG A 162 11.98 -4.38 8.31
CA ARG A 162 11.58 -5.27 7.20
C ARG A 162 12.04 -4.70 5.84
N GLY A 163 13.09 -3.88 5.86
CA GLY A 163 13.55 -3.16 4.68
C GLY A 163 13.78 -4.03 3.45
N ASP A 164 14.27 -5.24 3.63
CA ASP A 164 14.57 -6.17 2.53
C ASP A 164 13.31 -6.67 1.80
N VAL A 165 12.11 -6.47 2.37
CA VAL A 165 10.83 -6.80 1.74
C VAL A 165 10.42 -5.76 0.70
N PHE A 166 10.75 -4.49 0.93
CA PHE A 166 10.21 -3.41 0.12
C PHE A 166 11.13 -2.98 -1.02
N ALA A 167 10.57 -2.81 -2.22
CA ALA A 167 11.23 -2.19 -3.35
C ALA A 167 11.39 -0.68 -3.14
N ALA A 168 10.34 -0.02 -2.67
CA ALA A 168 10.34 1.40 -2.34
C ALA A 168 9.29 1.70 -1.25
N VAL A 169 9.40 2.87 -0.61
CA VAL A 169 8.47 3.34 0.43
C VAL A 169 8.04 4.79 0.19
N ALA A 170 6.82 5.13 0.65
CA ALA A 170 6.29 6.49 0.49
C ALA A 170 5.59 6.98 1.79
N PRO A 171 6.35 7.27 2.87
CA PRO A 171 5.80 7.85 4.09
C PRO A 171 5.32 9.30 3.89
N SER A 172 4.17 9.64 4.48
CA SER A 172 3.56 10.97 4.42
C SER A 172 3.39 11.55 5.82
N ALA A 173 3.72 12.84 5.96
CA ALA A 173 3.56 13.64 7.19
C ALA A 173 4.09 12.95 8.45
N ALA A 174 5.32 12.42 8.38
CA ALA A 174 5.90 11.58 9.41
C ALA A 174 7.41 11.78 9.58
N VAL A 175 7.92 11.35 10.73
CA VAL A 175 9.36 11.29 11.01
C VAL A 175 9.70 9.97 11.69
N TYR A 176 10.98 9.60 11.65
CA TYR A 176 11.49 8.41 12.33
C TYR A 176 12.75 8.74 13.13
N VAL A 177 12.74 8.40 14.41
CA VAL A 177 13.83 8.82 15.32
C VAL A 177 15.11 7.99 15.15
N ASN A 178 15.01 6.73 14.71
CA ASN A 178 16.16 5.82 14.58
C ASN A 178 16.65 5.74 13.12
N VAL A 179 16.93 6.89 12.49
CA VAL A 179 17.35 6.98 11.08
C VAL A 179 18.55 6.09 10.76
N GLN A 180 19.44 5.87 11.73
CA GLN A 180 20.62 4.99 11.61
C GLN A 180 20.29 3.51 11.35
N LYS A 181 19.04 3.10 11.60
CA LYS A 181 18.56 1.74 11.25
C LYS A 181 18.09 1.59 9.82
N LEU A 182 17.86 2.71 9.12
CA LEU A 182 17.45 2.68 7.73
C LEU A 182 18.64 2.27 6.85
N LYS A 183 18.36 1.48 5.82
CA LYS A 183 19.32 1.16 4.75
C LYS A 183 18.90 1.88 3.47
N PRO A 184 19.84 2.23 2.56
CA PRO A 184 19.50 2.89 1.31
C PRO A 184 18.35 2.20 0.56
N LYS A 185 17.35 3.00 0.15
CA LYS A 185 16.14 2.52 -0.53
C LYS A 185 15.44 3.67 -1.26
N PRO A 186 14.89 3.44 -2.47
CA PRO A 186 14.05 4.44 -3.10
C PRO A 186 12.93 4.88 -2.16
N ALA A 187 12.85 6.18 -1.88
CA ALA A 187 11.90 6.72 -0.92
C ALA A 187 11.23 7.99 -1.44
N MET A 188 9.92 8.10 -1.24
CA MET A 188 9.18 9.33 -1.48
C MET A 188 8.64 9.86 -0.15
N HIS A 189 8.98 11.10 0.22
CA HIS A 189 8.43 11.74 1.42
C HIS A 189 7.44 12.82 1.04
N LEU A 190 6.23 12.75 1.62
CA LEU A 190 5.18 13.72 1.39
C LEU A 190 5.01 14.60 2.64
N ALA A 191 5.01 15.93 2.48
CA ALA A 191 4.96 16.88 3.59
C ALA A 191 4.12 18.12 3.26
N GLY A 192 3.44 18.67 4.27
CA GLY A 192 2.81 19.98 4.22
C GLY A 192 3.71 21.06 4.83
N GLU A 193 3.95 22.18 4.12
CA GLU A 193 4.77 23.27 4.61
C GLU A 193 4.23 23.94 5.89
N LYS A 194 2.92 23.86 6.09
CA LYS A 194 2.22 24.43 7.27
C LYS A 194 1.84 23.36 8.29
N ASP A 195 2.43 22.15 8.21
CA ASP A 195 2.17 21.11 9.19
C ASP A 195 2.70 21.51 10.57
N ALA A 196 1.77 21.82 11.47
CA ALA A 196 2.07 22.18 12.86
C ALA A 196 2.01 20.97 13.81
N LEU A 197 1.42 19.86 13.39
CA LEU A 197 1.29 18.64 14.20
C LEU A 197 2.57 17.80 14.15
N VAL A 198 2.95 17.33 12.96
CA VAL A 198 4.27 16.77 12.72
C VAL A 198 5.08 17.86 12.03
N LYS A 199 5.63 18.76 12.84
CA LYS A 199 6.22 20.02 12.38
C LYS A 199 7.03 19.85 11.10
N TYR A 200 6.77 20.71 10.11
CA TYR A 200 7.45 20.66 8.81
C TYR A 200 8.99 20.63 8.94
N GLU A 201 9.55 21.38 9.89
CA GLU A 201 11.00 21.39 10.14
C GLU A 201 11.55 20.01 10.57
N TRP A 202 10.75 19.20 11.24
CA TRP A 202 11.15 17.83 11.57
C TRP A 202 11.14 16.95 10.33
N GLN A 203 10.11 17.08 9.49
CA GLN A 203 9.99 16.34 8.23
C GLN A 203 11.10 16.76 7.26
N LYS A 204 11.45 18.04 7.18
CA LYS A 204 12.57 18.55 6.39
C LYS A 204 13.90 17.90 6.79
N LYS A 205 14.19 17.87 8.10
CA LYS A 205 15.37 17.15 8.62
C LYS A 205 15.34 15.67 8.29
N MET A 206 14.17 15.03 8.33
CA MET A 206 13.99 13.63 7.96
C MET A 206 14.27 13.41 6.46
N MET A 207 13.72 14.22 5.58
CA MET A 207 14.00 14.18 4.13
C MET A 207 15.48 14.36 3.83
N GLU A 208 16.15 15.32 4.49
CA GLU A 208 17.59 15.53 4.36
C GLU A 208 18.41 14.32 4.84
N ALA A 209 17.99 13.70 5.94
CA ALA A 209 18.66 12.51 6.47
C ALA A 209 18.52 11.32 5.50
N VAL A 210 17.34 11.11 4.94
CA VAL A 210 17.10 10.06 3.92
C VAL A 210 17.93 10.34 2.66
N ARG A 211 17.96 11.58 2.16
CA ARG A 211 18.80 11.95 1.01
C ARG A 211 20.29 11.68 1.24
N ARG A 212 20.79 11.99 2.45
CA ARG A 212 22.18 11.66 2.80
C ARG A 212 22.42 10.16 2.86
N LEU A 213 21.51 9.41 3.48
CA LEU A 213 21.57 7.95 3.55
C LEU A 213 21.65 7.32 2.15
N ASP A 214 20.84 7.80 1.23
CA ASP A 214 20.74 7.30 -0.14
C ASP A 214 21.80 7.85 -1.09
N GLY A 215 22.73 8.68 -0.60
CA GLY A 215 23.81 9.26 -1.41
C GLY A 215 23.28 10.13 -2.56
N CYS A 216 22.19 10.84 -2.30
CA CYS A 216 21.55 11.69 -3.30
C CYS A 216 22.36 12.93 -3.63
N ALA A 217 22.16 13.46 -4.84
CA ALA A 217 22.67 14.76 -5.26
C ALA A 217 22.16 15.89 -4.34
N ALA A 218 22.96 16.95 -4.16
CA ALA A 218 22.58 18.10 -3.37
C ALA A 218 21.37 18.84 -3.98
N GLU A 219 21.37 18.96 -5.31
CA GLU A 219 20.32 19.62 -6.07
C GLU A 219 19.35 18.58 -6.64
N GLY A 220 18.05 18.87 -6.52
CA GLY A 220 16.99 18.08 -7.09
C GLY A 220 16.51 18.64 -8.43
N LYS A 221 15.77 17.82 -9.16
CA LYS A 221 15.14 18.18 -10.43
C LYS A 221 13.62 18.16 -10.28
N PRO A 222 12.87 18.99 -11.01
CA PRO A 222 11.41 18.88 -11.06
C PRO A 222 10.98 17.45 -11.44
N TRP A 223 10.04 16.86 -10.70
CA TRP A 223 9.53 15.51 -10.96
C TRP A 223 8.01 15.49 -11.17
N GLY A 224 7.33 16.52 -10.67
CA GLY A 224 5.90 16.77 -10.79
C GLY A 224 5.54 18.08 -10.10
N GLU A 225 4.27 18.42 -10.06
CA GLU A 225 3.80 19.60 -9.33
C GLU A 225 4.11 19.43 -7.84
N ASN A 226 4.81 20.40 -7.24
CA ASN A 226 5.29 20.37 -5.87
C ASN A 226 6.19 19.15 -5.53
N ALA A 227 6.71 18.46 -6.55
CA ALA A 227 7.54 17.28 -6.37
C ALA A 227 8.94 17.46 -6.99
N THR A 228 9.95 17.07 -6.22
CA THR A 228 11.37 17.15 -6.59
C THR A 228 12.01 15.79 -6.43
N ILE A 229 12.73 15.33 -7.47
CA ILE A 229 13.55 14.11 -7.40
C ILE A 229 15.01 14.46 -7.16
N TYR A 230 15.64 13.70 -6.29
CA TYR A 230 17.07 13.74 -6.00
C TYR A 230 17.68 12.41 -6.43
N GLU A 231 18.45 12.47 -7.51
CA GLU A 231 19.13 11.31 -8.08
C GLU A 231 20.15 10.74 -7.08
N SER A 232 20.21 9.42 -6.97
CA SER A 232 21.15 8.72 -6.10
C SER A 232 22.22 8.01 -6.90
N LYS A 233 23.46 8.05 -6.42
CA LYS A 233 24.59 7.31 -6.99
C LYS A 233 24.47 5.79 -6.79
N THR A 234 23.64 5.36 -5.82
CA THR A 234 23.41 3.95 -5.50
C THR A 234 22.16 3.38 -6.17
N GLY A 235 21.44 4.22 -6.94
CA GLY A 235 20.19 3.84 -7.60
C GLY A 235 19.00 3.75 -6.64
N THR A 236 19.04 4.54 -5.55
CA THR A 236 17.98 4.69 -4.56
C THR A 236 17.52 6.16 -4.52
N PRO A 237 16.84 6.66 -5.57
CA PRO A 237 16.43 8.05 -5.65
C PRO A 237 15.46 8.42 -4.53
N VAL A 238 15.50 9.68 -4.11
CA VAL A 238 14.56 10.26 -3.15
C VAL A 238 13.68 11.27 -3.85
N VAL A 239 12.37 11.15 -3.69
CA VAL A 239 11.40 12.17 -4.12
C VAL A 239 10.83 12.87 -2.90
N THR A 240 10.72 14.18 -2.95
CA THR A 240 9.97 14.97 -1.97
C THR A 240 8.76 15.59 -2.65
N PHE A 241 7.56 15.40 -2.06
CA PHE A 241 6.35 16.12 -2.44
C PHE A 241 6.00 17.08 -1.31
N ILE A 242 6.20 18.39 -1.54
CA ILE A 242 6.02 19.43 -0.53
C ILE A 242 4.89 20.35 -0.97
N HIS A 243 3.73 20.22 -0.32
CA HIS A 243 2.55 21.01 -0.64
C HIS A 243 2.34 22.17 0.35
N PRO A 244 1.69 23.28 -0.05
CA PRO A 244 1.52 24.47 0.80
C PRO A 244 0.49 24.31 1.93
N GLY A 245 -0.09 23.11 2.12
CA GLY A 245 -1.10 22.80 3.13
C GLY A 245 -0.50 22.42 4.48
N ALA A 246 -1.39 22.05 5.42
CA ALA A 246 -1.06 21.62 6.78
C ALA A 246 -0.87 20.09 6.89
N HIS A 247 -1.28 19.49 8.03
CA HIS A 247 -1.23 18.05 8.29
C HIS A 247 -2.36 17.32 7.56
N GLU A 248 -2.24 17.18 6.26
CA GLU A 248 -3.27 16.60 5.41
C GLU A 248 -2.69 15.68 4.33
N PHE A 249 -3.46 14.69 3.90
CA PHE A 249 -3.13 13.85 2.76
C PHE A 249 -3.79 14.41 1.51
N LYS A 250 -3.01 14.90 0.55
CA LYS A 250 -3.52 15.59 -0.65
C LYS A 250 -4.11 14.63 -1.67
N ALA A 251 -5.17 15.05 -2.34
CA ALA A 251 -5.83 14.27 -3.39
C ALA A 251 -4.90 13.92 -4.58
N ALA A 252 -3.86 14.71 -4.84
CA ALA A 252 -2.87 14.42 -5.87
C ALA A 252 -1.85 13.33 -5.44
N ALA A 253 -1.70 13.06 -4.14
CA ALA A 253 -0.67 12.17 -3.61
C ALA A 253 -0.75 10.73 -4.13
N PRO A 254 -1.93 10.07 -4.25
CA PRO A 254 -2.01 8.69 -4.72
C PRO A 254 -1.39 8.47 -6.10
N ALA A 255 -1.66 9.36 -7.06
CA ALA A 255 -1.11 9.26 -8.41
C ALA A 255 0.42 9.40 -8.42
N LEU A 256 0.96 10.31 -7.61
CA LEU A 256 2.41 10.50 -7.47
C LEU A 256 3.06 9.30 -6.78
N ILE A 257 2.46 8.75 -5.73
CA ILE A 257 2.94 7.55 -5.05
C ILE A 257 3.00 6.36 -6.03
N VAL A 258 1.93 6.15 -6.80
CA VAL A 258 1.89 5.06 -7.80
C VAL A 258 2.93 5.26 -8.89
N LYS A 259 3.08 6.49 -9.42
CA LYS A 259 4.13 6.82 -10.37
C LYS A 259 5.50 6.46 -9.80
N PHE A 260 5.80 6.91 -8.57
CA PHE A 260 7.07 6.63 -7.89
C PHE A 260 7.32 5.12 -7.72
N PHE A 261 6.32 4.36 -7.29
CA PHE A 261 6.47 2.91 -7.12
C PHE A 261 6.69 2.18 -8.44
N LYS A 262 5.99 2.56 -9.52
CA LYS A 262 6.19 1.99 -10.86
C LYS A 262 7.59 2.26 -11.42
N GLU A 263 8.16 3.43 -11.12
CA GLU A 263 9.52 3.81 -11.53
C GLU A 263 10.63 3.12 -10.70
N ASN A 264 10.29 2.53 -9.54
CA ASN A 264 11.25 1.95 -8.60
C ASN A 264 10.90 0.50 -8.22
N PRO A 265 10.90 -0.44 -9.19
CA PRO A 265 10.83 -1.86 -8.88
C PRO A 265 12.11 -2.31 -8.19
N GLY A 266 12.01 -3.32 -7.32
CA GLY A 266 13.19 -3.92 -6.69
C GLY A 266 14.14 -4.53 -7.73
N LYS A 267 15.43 -4.32 -7.52
CA LYS A 267 16.47 -4.98 -8.33
C LYS A 267 16.45 -6.48 -8.03
N GLY A 268 16.62 -7.31 -9.05
CA GLY A 268 16.79 -8.75 -8.85
C GLY A 268 17.96 -9.02 -7.89
N LYS A 269 17.79 -10.00 -6.99
CA LYS A 269 18.93 -10.58 -6.26
C LYS A 269 19.82 -11.32 -7.21
#